data_214445866eabc6697e3f8743c0990948
#
_entry.id   214445866eabc6697e3f8743c0990948
#
_cell.length_a   1.000
_cell.length_b   1.000
_cell.length_c   1.000
_cell.angle_alpha   90.00
_cell.angle_beta   90.00
_cell.angle_gamma   90.00
#
_symmetry.space_group_name_H-M   'P 1'
#
loop_
_entity.id
_entity.type
_entity.pdbx_description
1 polymer ?
#
loop_
_entity_poly.entity_id
_entity_poly.type
_entity_poly.pdbx_seq_one_letter_code
_entity_poly.pdbx_strand_id
1 'polypeptide(L)'
;MWSPRCVGFDPAYFLTFADDRQKYSYAASFAIPTLPDEFIDEYKKRLNGFQKFSVREPSGEKLVKELTGRTAETHLDPTLLISADEWKKIAVSKIDKPYILIFTANPAVSLVDFALKLSKEKNLPVYCINDAPHPVSHGINYIVAPTVEEFVGCFKNAEYVVTNSFHGTAFSVIFNKNLFVEFKNKSGRNIRSEGLLKSLGIDREIVDGNCRETEINWYDVNEKITNQTIISLDYLKSFVSGG
;
A
#
# COMPACT_ATOMS: atom_id res chain seq x y z
N MET A 1 3.64 4.62 -11.47
CA MET A 1 2.96 5.48 -10.47
C MET A 1 2.74 6.85 -11.06
N TRP A 2 1.53 7.43 -10.94
CA TRP A 2 1.18 8.75 -11.50
C TRP A 2 1.19 9.86 -10.44
N SER A 3 2.00 9.74 -9.41
CA SER A 3 2.10 10.74 -8.34
C SER A 3 3.24 11.71 -8.60
N PRO A 4 2.99 13.00 -8.85
CA PRO A 4 4.06 13.99 -9.02
C PRO A 4 4.86 14.21 -7.75
N ARG A 5 4.28 13.91 -6.57
CA ARG A 5 4.96 14.03 -5.28
C ARG A 5 5.95 12.89 -4.99
N CYS A 6 5.71 11.69 -5.56
CA CYS A 6 6.53 10.52 -5.26
C CYS A 6 7.69 10.35 -6.24
N VAL A 7 7.46 10.64 -7.52
CA VAL A 7 8.42 10.36 -8.61
C VAL A 7 8.68 11.57 -9.49
N GLY A 8 8.15 12.74 -9.13
CA GLY A 8 8.10 13.88 -10.05
C GLY A 8 7.24 13.56 -11.27
N PHE A 9 7.39 14.34 -12.32
CA PHE A 9 6.80 14.04 -13.62
C PHE A 9 7.81 13.23 -14.45
N ASP A 10 7.63 11.90 -14.52
CA ASP A 10 8.42 11.03 -15.38
C ASP A 10 7.55 10.49 -16.52
N PRO A 11 7.85 10.85 -17.80
CA PRO A 11 7.11 10.39 -18.97
C PRO A 11 7.03 8.87 -19.13
N ALA A 12 8.00 8.13 -18.58
CA ALA A 12 8.03 6.66 -18.66
C ALA A 12 6.81 6.02 -17.99
N TYR A 13 6.30 6.60 -16.89
CA TYR A 13 5.07 6.10 -16.24
C TYR A 13 3.79 6.32 -17.07
N PHE A 14 3.86 7.12 -18.13
CA PHE A 14 2.78 7.32 -19.08
C PHE A 14 2.99 6.56 -20.40
N LEU A 15 3.94 5.62 -20.40
CA LEU A 15 4.25 4.77 -21.56
C LEU A 15 4.47 5.57 -22.85
N THR A 16 5.24 6.67 -22.77
CA THR A 16 5.45 7.57 -23.91
C THR A 16 6.25 6.94 -25.04
N PHE A 17 6.89 5.81 -24.79
CA PHE A 17 7.62 4.99 -25.74
C PHE A 17 6.75 3.98 -26.50
N ALA A 18 5.47 3.82 -26.13
CA ALA A 18 4.54 2.87 -26.73
C ALA A 18 3.50 3.56 -27.61
N ASP A 19 2.94 2.82 -28.58
CA ASP A 19 1.78 3.26 -29.36
C ASP A 19 0.56 3.41 -28.44
N ASP A 20 -0.25 4.44 -28.64
CA ASP A 20 -1.42 4.72 -27.81
C ASP A 20 -2.41 3.54 -27.76
N ARG A 21 -2.55 2.77 -28.85
CA ARG A 21 -3.40 1.57 -28.89
C ARG A 21 -2.97 0.45 -27.94
N GLN A 22 -1.74 0.50 -27.44
CA GLN A 22 -1.15 -0.48 -26.51
C GLN A 22 -1.12 -0.01 -25.07
N LYS A 23 -1.60 1.21 -24.76
CA LYS A 23 -1.53 1.79 -23.42
C LYS A 23 -2.75 1.44 -22.59
N TYR A 24 -2.53 0.65 -21.57
CA TYR A 24 -3.50 0.29 -20.53
C TYR A 24 -2.89 0.56 -19.18
N SER A 25 -3.70 0.99 -18.20
CA SER A 25 -3.23 1.06 -16.83
C SER A 25 -3.86 -0.03 -15.98
N TYR A 26 -3.10 -0.56 -15.04
CA TYR A 26 -3.59 -1.44 -13.99
C TYR A 26 -3.17 -0.91 -12.61
N ALA A 27 -4.16 -0.66 -11.75
CA ALA A 27 -3.97 -0.17 -10.38
C ALA A 27 -2.95 0.98 -10.28
N ALA A 28 -2.96 1.90 -11.27
CA ALA A 28 -2.09 3.07 -11.26
C ALA A 28 -2.50 4.01 -10.12
N SER A 29 -1.54 4.58 -9.39
CA SER A 29 -1.82 5.40 -8.21
C SER A 29 -1.34 6.82 -8.41
N PHE A 30 -2.21 7.79 -8.13
CA PHE A 30 -1.85 9.20 -7.99
C PHE A 30 -1.33 9.50 -6.58
N ALA A 31 -1.79 8.75 -5.58
CA ALA A 31 -1.46 8.93 -4.16
C ALA A 31 -1.78 10.33 -3.59
N ILE A 32 -2.56 11.12 -4.32
CA ILE A 32 -3.01 12.47 -3.96
C ILE A 32 -4.49 12.62 -4.34
N PRO A 33 -5.28 13.41 -3.60
CA PRO A 33 -6.70 13.62 -3.91
C PRO A 33 -6.91 14.65 -5.04
N THR A 34 -5.95 15.54 -5.25
CA THR A 34 -6.00 16.62 -6.26
C THR A 34 -4.63 16.77 -6.90
N LEU A 35 -4.60 17.01 -8.21
CA LEU A 35 -3.36 17.28 -8.94
C LEU A 35 -3.02 18.77 -8.82
N PRO A 36 -1.76 19.17 -8.56
CA PRO A 36 -1.34 20.56 -8.64
C PRO A 36 -1.52 21.14 -10.05
N ASP A 37 -1.92 22.42 -10.13
CA ASP A 37 -2.32 23.08 -11.37
C ASP A 37 -1.24 23.02 -12.46
N GLU A 38 0.03 23.11 -12.07
CA GLU A 38 1.17 23.05 -12.99
C GLU A 38 1.31 21.76 -13.76
N PHE A 39 0.66 20.67 -13.29
CA PHE A 39 0.71 19.35 -13.94
C PHE A 39 -0.55 19.03 -14.78
N ILE A 40 -1.62 19.82 -14.67
CA ILE A 40 -2.92 19.48 -15.25
C ILE A 40 -2.84 19.26 -16.76
N ASP A 41 -2.27 20.18 -17.51
CA ASP A 41 -2.24 20.10 -18.98
C ASP A 41 -1.37 18.93 -19.48
N GLU A 42 -0.24 18.70 -18.83
CA GLU A 42 0.63 17.59 -19.21
C GLU A 42 0.00 16.23 -18.87
N TYR A 43 -0.69 16.12 -17.73
CA TYR A 43 -1.42 14.88 -17.39
C TYR A 43 -2.58 14.62 -18.33
N LYS A 44 -3.37 15.66 -18.70
CA LYS A 44 -4.42 15.53 -19.72
C LYS A 44 -3.87 14.99 -21.01
N LYS A 45 -2.77 15.58 -21.51
CA LYS A 45 -2.12 15.15 -22.76
C LYS A 45 -1.68 13.69 -22.69
N ARG A 46 -1.03 13.28 -21.60
CA ARG A 46 -0.47 11.92 -21.45
C ARG A 46 -1.53 10.86 -21.23
N LEU A 47 -2.53 11.16 -20.39
CA LEU A 47 -3.60 10.21 -20.09
C LEU A 47 -4.52 9.97 -21.30
N ASN A 48 -4.72 10.95 -22.17
CA ASN A 48 -5.57 10.78 -23.36
C ASN A 48 -5.11 9.65 -24.30
N GLY A 49 -3.83 9.26 -24.26
CA GLY A 49 -3.32 8.12 -25.04
C GLY A 49 -3.71 6.75 -24.51
N PHE A 50 -4.22 6.64 -23.28
CA PHE A 50 -4.58 5.34 -22.70
C PHE A 50 -5.91 4.82 -23.22
N GLN A 51 -6.01 3.51 -23.47
CA GLN A 51 -7.23 2.84 -23.95
C GLN A 51 -8.22 2.59 -22.81
N LYS A 52 -7.74 2.10 -21.65
CA LYS A 52 -8.53 1.87 -20.44
C LYS A 52 -7.76 2.33 -19.20
N PHE A 53 -8.50 2.68 -18.18
CA PHE A 53 -7.95 3.14 -16.90
C PHE A 53 -8.34 2.23 -15.76
N SER A 54 -7.34 1.74 -15.06
CA SER A 54 -7.48 1.18 -13.73
C SER A 54 -6.58 1.92 -12.76
N VAL A 55 -7.13 2.26 -11.63
CA VAL A 55 -6.47 3.00 -10.55
C VAL A 55 -6.50 2.20 -9.26
N ARG A 56 -5.66 2.56 -8.29
CA ARG A 56 -5.54 1.86 -7.00
C ARG A 56 -6.46 2.42 -5.92
N GLU A 57 -6.85 3.68 -6.05
CA GLU A 57 -7.67 4.39 -5.08
C GLU A 57 -8.82 5.16 -5.74
N PRO A 58 -9.99 5.29 -5.07
CA PRO A 58 -11.16 5.97 -5.64
C PRO A 58 -10.93 7.44 -6.01
N SER A 59 -9.99 8.13 -5.33
CA SER A 59 -9.59 9.48 -5.73
C SER A 59 -8.95 9.52 -7.13
N GLY A 60 -8.33 8.42 -7.56
CA GLY A 60 -7.79 8.29 -8.91
C GLY A 60 -8.87 8.23 -9.99
N GLU A 61 -10.02 7.59 -9.72
CA GLU A 61 -11.17 7.59 -10.66
C GLU A 61 -11.65 9.02 -10.91
N LYS A 62 -11.78 9.80 -9.83
CA LYS A 62 -12.17 11.22 -9.91
C LYS A 62 -11.18 12.02 -10.74
N LEU A 63 -9.88 11.86 -10.47
CA LEU A 63 -8.83 12.57 -11.22
C LEU A 63 -8.83 12.18 -12.71
N VAL A 64 -8.95 10.90 -13.06
CA VAL A 64 -9.06 10.47 -14.46
C VAL A 64 -10.27 11.11 -15.12
N LYS A 65 -11.43 11.13 -14.45
CA LYS A 65 -12.66 11.76 -14.98
C LYS A 65 -12.49 13.26 -15.20
N GLU A 66 -11.86 13.95 -14.25
CA GLU A 66 -11.62 15.41 -14.35
C GLU A 66 -10.63 15.74 -15.48
N LEU A 67 -9.58 14.91 -15.65
CA LEU A 67 -8.50 15.16 -16.61
C LEU A 67 -8.85 14.73 -18.04
N THR A 68 -9.64 13.66 -18.21
CA THR A 68 -9.86 13.06 -19.54
C THR A 68 -11.33 13.00 -19.98
N GLY A 69 -12.27 13.26 -19.06
CA GLY A 69 -13.70 13.07 -19.29
C GLY A 69 -14.13 11.56 -19.27
N ARG A 70 -13.18 10.61 -19.15
CA ARG A 70 -13.40 9.17 -19.23
C ARG A 70 -13.51 8.56 -17.82
N THR A 71 -14.04 7.34 -17.75
CA THR A 71 -14.14 6.56 -16.51
C THR A 71 -12.88 5.76 -16.25
N ALA A 72 -12.59 5.53 -14.96
CA ALA A 72 -11.61 4.58 -14.49
C ALA A 72 -12.26 3.64 -13.48
N GLU A 73 -11.67 2.48 -13.25
CA GLU A 73 -12.10 1.48 -12.29
C GLU A 73 -11.04 1.29 -11.21
N THR A 74 -11.47 1.16 -9.95
CA THR A 74 -10.53 0.88 -8.85
C THR A 74 -10.31 -0.62 -8.72
N HIS A 75 -9.03 -1.03 -8.78
CA HIS A 75 -8.62 -2.43 -8.61
C HIS A 75 -7.55 -2.58 -7.54
N LEU A 76 -7.40 -3.81 -7.05
CA LEU A 76 -6.40 -4.14 -6.04
C LEU A 76 -4.97 -3.89 -6.55
N ASP A 77 -4.10 -3.50 -5.62
CA ASP A 77 -2.66 -3.51 -5.87
C ASP A 77 -2.20 -4.90 -6.31
N PRO A 78 -1.24 -5.03 -7.27
CA PRO A 78 -0.74 -6.32 -7.72
C PRO A 78 -0.30 -7.27 -6.60
N THR A 79 0.21 -6.74 -5.48
CA THR A 79 0.62 -7.57 -4.33
C THR A 79 -0.54 -8.31 -3.68
N LEU A 80 -1.75 -7.76 -3.73
CA LEU A 80 -2.98 -8.36 -3.19
C LEU A 80 -3.62 -9.41 -4.12
N LEU A 81 -3.17 -9.53 -5.36
CA LEU A 81 -3.62 -10.58 -6.29
C LEU A 81 -2.97 -11.92 -6.00
N ILE A 82 -1.87 -11.93 -5.25
CA ILE A 82 -1.11 -13.11 -4.90
C ILE A 82 -1.56 -13.54 -3.50
N SER A 83 -1.96 -14.80 -3.36
CA SER A 83 -2.43 -15.34 -2.08
C SER A 83 -1.33 -15.37 -1.01
N ALA A 84 -1.75 -15.36 0.26
CA ALA A 84 -0.82 -15.54 1.38
C ALA A 84 0.02 -16.82 1.24
N ASP A 85 -0.56 -17.90 0.71
CA ASP A 85 0.15 -19.18 0.57
C ASP A 85 1.22 -19.12 -0.52
N GLU A 86 0.99 -18.39 -1.60
CA GLU A 86 2.04 -18.15 -2.60
C GLU A 86 3.15 -17.26 -2.05
N TRP A 87 2.80 -16.19 -1.32
CA TRP A 87 3.80 -15.35 -0.66
C TRP A 87 4.63 -16.12 0.38
N LYS A 88 4.02 -17.06 1.11
CA LYS A 88 4.73 -17.89 2.09
C LYS A 88 5.84 -18.77 1.46
N LYS A 89 5.72 -19.13 0.17
CA LYS A 89 6.71 -19.98 -0.53
C LYS A 89 8.06 -19.29 -0.68
N ILE A 90 8.06 -17.97 -0.81
CA ILE A 90 9.30 -17.18 -0.95
C ILE A 90 9.75 -16.54 0.36
N ALA A 91 8.91 -16.50 1.39
CA ALA A 91 9.19 -15.81 2.64
C ALA A 91 10.35 -16.45 3.41
N VAL A 92 11.39 -15.68 3.67
CA VAL A 92 12.53 -16.06 4.51
C VAL A 92 12.50 -15.27 5.81
N SER A 93 12.45 -15.95 6.96
CA SER A 93 12.50 -15.29 8.27
C SER A 93 13.77 -15.67 9.03
N LYS A 94 14.36 -14.65 9.67
CA LYS A 94 15.48 -14.78 10.60
C LYS A 94 15.05 -14.64 12.07
N ILE A 95 13.75 -14.41 12.30
CA ILE A 95 13.18 -14.15 13.63
C ILE A 95 12.12 -15.20 13.92
N ASP A 96 12.37 -16.03 14.92
CA ASP A 96 11.52 -17.17 15.25
C ASP A 96 10.53 -16.90 16.40
N LYS A 97 10.68 -15.77 17.09
CA LYS A 97 9.80 -15.37 18.22
C LYS A 97 8.78 -14.34 17.74
N PRO A 98 7.59 -14.25 18.37
CA PRO A 98 6.64 -13.19 18.10
C PRO A 98 7.24 -11.80 18.35
N TYR A 99 6.86 -10.81 17.53
CA TYR A 99 7.35 -9.43 17.63
C TYR A 99 6.37 -8.43 17.03
N ILE A 100 6.62 -7.18 17.32
CA ILE A 100 5.98 -6.02 16.69
C ILE A 100 6.88 -5.55 15.54
N LEU A 101 6.33 -5.47 14.33
CA LEU A 101 7.02 -4.96 13.15
C LEU A 101 6.64 -3.52 12.89
N ILE A 102 7.63 -2.64 12.80
CA ILE A 102 7.48 -1.29 12.26
C ILE A 102 7.94 -1.30 10.80
N PHE A 103 7.11 -0.79 9.90
CA PHE A 103 7.51 -0.48 8.53
C PHE A 103 6.94 0.87 8.11
N THR A 104 7.82 1.83 7.83
CA THR A 104 7.43 3.21 7.53
C THR A 104 7.92 3.65 6.16
N ALA A 105 7.03 4.30 5.40
CA ALA A 105 7.41 5.02 4.17
C ALA A 105 8.12 6.35 4.49
N ASN A 106 7.81 6.96 5.65
CA ASN A 106 8.44 8.16 6.17
C ASN A 106 8.56 8.04 7.69
N PRO A 107 9.69 8.41 8.28
CA PRO A 107 9.85 8.38 9.73
C PRO A 107 8.77 9.20 10.43
N ALA A 108 8.11 8.60 11.42
CA ALA A 108 7.10 9.25 12.26
C ALA A 108 7.36 8.88 13.72
N VAL A 109 7.62 9.89 14.56
CA VAL A 109 7.91 9.71 15.98
C VAL A 109 6.69 9.12 16.70
N SER A 110 5.49 9.63 16.40
CA SER A 110 4.20 9.14 16.93
C SER A 110 3.99 7.64 16.72
N LEU A 111 4.40 7.12 15.57
CA LEU A 111 4.28 5.71 15.22
C LEU A 111 5.27 4.84 15.99
N VAL A 112 6.50 5.34 16.18
CA VAL A 112 7.53 4.68 16.99
C VAL A 112 7.11 4.64 18.45
N ASP A 113 6.63 5.76 19.00
CA ASP A 113 6.16 5.85 20.39
C ASP A 113 4.97 4.90 20.63
N PHE A 114 4.03 4.82 19.69
CA PHE A 114 2.93 3.87 19.75
C PHE A 114 3.44 2.41 19.76
N ALA A 115 4.39 2.06 18.91
CA ALA A 115 4.95 0.70 18.87
C ALA A 115 5.71 0.35 20.15
N LEU A 116 6.44 1.29 20.73
CA LEU A 116 7.15 1.09 22.03
C LEU A 116 6.17 0.97 23.20
N LYS A 117 5.04 1.70 23.17
CA LYS A 117 3.96 1.53 24.16
C LYS A 117 3.34 0.14 24.04
N LEU A 118 2.99 -0.28 22.83
CA LEU A 118 2.45 -1.61 22.53
C LEU A 118 3.41 -2.73 22.95
N SER A 119 4.72 -2.52 22.74
CA SER A 119 5.77 -3.45 23.17
C SER A 119 5.75 -3.71 24.67
N LYS A 120 5.58 -2.68 25.47
CA LYS A 120 5.48 -2.81 26.93
C LYS A 120 4.18 -3.53 27.35
N GLU A 121 3.06 -3.24 26.69
CA GLU A 121 1.76 -3.85 26.97
C GLU A 121 1.71 -5.33 26.63
N LYS A 122 2.29 -5.71 25.47
CA LYS A 122 2.26 -7.09 24.96
C LYS A 122 3.49 -7.92 25.35
N ASN A 123 4.49 -7.28 25.96
CA ASN A 123 5.80 -7.90 26.28
C ASN A 123 6.49 -8.52 25.06
N LEU A 124 6.51 -7.79 23.95
CA LEU A 124 7.07 -8.24 22.68
C LEU A 124 8.22 -7.30 22.23
N PRO A 125 9.30 -7.84 21.62
CA PRO A 125 10.36 -7.02 21.04
C PRO A 125 9.83 -6.26 19.82
N VAL A 126 10.44 -5.11 19.54
CA VAL A 126 10.15 -4.29 18.36
C VAL A 126 11.26 -4.47 17.32
N TYR A 127 10.86 -4.73 16.09
CA TYR A 127 11.73 -4.71 14.92
C TYR A 127 11.26 -3.64 13.95
N CYS A 128 12.21 -2.94 13.31
CA CYS A 128 11.91 -1.92 12.32
C CYS A 128 12.66 -2.23 11.02
N ILE A 129 11.92 -2.37 9.93
CA ILE A 129 12.52 -2.42 8.60
C ILE A 129 12.95 -1.01 8.23
N ASN A 130 14.23 -0.89 7.87
CA ASN A 130 14.84 0.36 7.46
C ASN A 130 15.82 0.13 6.30
N ASP A 131 15.78 0.97 5.29
CA ASP A 131 16.64 0.93 4.11
C ASP A 131 17.89 1.82 4.25
N ALA A 132 17.96 2.63 5.30
CA ALA A 132 19.12 3.49 5.59
C ALA A 132 19.45 3.50 7.08
N PRO A 133 20.71 3.70 7.47
CA PRO A 133 21.09 3.89 8.86
C PRO A 133 20.45 5.20 9.39
N HIS A 134 19.47 5.06 10.27
CA HIS A 134 18.88 6.17 11.01
C HIS A 134 19.44 6.23 12.44
N PRO A 135 19.28 7.36 13.14
CA PRO A 135 19.58 7.40 14.55
C PRO A 135 18.85 6.26 15.27
N VAL A 136 19.62 5.44 15.98
CA VAL A 136 19.10 4.25 16.67
C VAL A 136 18.20 4.72 17.82
N SER A 137 16.92 4.36 17.79
CA SER A 137 16.04 4.53 18.93
C SER A 137 16.23 3.36 19.90
N HIS A 138 16.37 3.66 21.19
CA HIS A 138 16.48 2.62 22.21
C HIS A 138 15.24 1.71 22.21
N GLY A 139 15.46 0.41 22.32
CA GLY A 139 14.40 -0.59 22.37
C GLY A 139 13.89 -1.07 21.02
N ILE A 140 14.52 -0.68 19.91
CA ILE A 140 14.18 -1.14 18.54
C ILE A 140 15.34 -1.92 17.94
N ASN A 141 15.04 -3.09 17.39
CA ASN A 141 15.95 -3.88 16.56
C ASN A 141 15.76 -3.50 15.10
N TYR A 142 16.83 -3.15 14.39
CA TYR A 142 16.74 -2.72 13.00
C TYR A 142 17.07 -3.86 12.03
N ILE A 143 16.23 -4.02 11.00
CA ILE A 143 16.44 -4.89 9.86
C ILE A 143 16.79 -3.98 8.69
N VAL A 144 18.08 -3.97 8.31
CA VAL A 144 18.61 -3.04 7.31
C VAL A 144 18.61 -3.72 5.95
N ALA A 145 18.04 -3.04 4.94
CA ALA A 145 18.02 -3.47 3.54
C ALA A 145 17.68 -4.96 3.34
N PRO A 146 16.54 -5.43 3.85
CA PRO A 146 16.13 -6.83 3.66
C PRO A 146 15.96 -7.13 2.18
N THR A 147 16.24 -8.37 1.76
CA THR A 147 15.83 -8.86 0.44
C THR A 147 14.29 -8.90 0.36
N VAL A 148 13.73 -9.13 -0.84
CA VAL A 148 12.27 -9.25 -1.01
C VAL A 148 11.74 -10.41 -0.16
N GLU A 149 12.43 -11.54 -0.14
CA GLU A 149 12.06 -12.73 0.62
C GLU A 149 12.11 -12.48 2.13
N GLU A 150 13.13 -11.76 2.61
CA GLU A 150 13.26 -11.37 4.01
C GLU A 150 12.18 -10.35 4.40
N PHE A 151 11.88 -9.37 3.51
CA PHE A 151 10.80 -8.41 3.72
C PHE A 151 9.46 -9.12 3.90
N VAL A 152 9.13 -10.06 3.00
CA VAL A 152 7.89 -10.86 3.10
C VAL A 152 7.90 -11.70 4.38
N GLY A 153 9.05 -12.30 4.73
CA GLY A 153 9.24 -13.07 5.96
C GLY A 153 8.99 -12.25 7.22
N CYS A 154 9.39 -10.97 7.23
CA CYS A 154 9.12 -10.07 8.35
C CYS A 154 7.61 -9.87 8.59
N PHE A 155 6.83 -9.69 7.54
CA PHE A 155 5.37 -9.57 7.69
C PHE A 155 4.71 -10.89 8.06
N LYS A 156 5.13 -11.99 7.44
CA LYS A 156 4.59 -13.33 7.73
C LYS A 156 4.69 -13.69 9.21
N ASN A 157 5.80 -13.37 9.86
CA ASN A 157 6.10 -13.82 11.23
C ASN A 157 5.78 -12.78 12.31
N ALA A 158 5.50 -11.51 11.94
CA ALA A 158 5.08 -10.49 12.89
C ALA A 158 3.75 -10.88 13.58
N GLU A 159 3.64 -10.59 14.87
CA GLU A 159 2.39 -10.68 15.65
C GLU A 159 1.55 -9.43 15.43
N TYR A 160 2.20 -8.26 15.50
CA TYR A 160 1.63 -6.95 15.28
C TYR A 160 2.42 -6.20 14.21
N VAL A 161 1.74 -5.39 13.42
CA VAL A 161 2.36 -4.49 12.45
C VAL A 161 1.92 -3.06 12.71
N VAL A 162 2.87 -2.15 12.81
CA VAL A 162 2.67 -0.70 12.98
C VAL A 162 3.25 0.01 11.77
N THR A 163 2.43 0.70 10.98
CA THR A 163 2.88 1.21 9.69
C THR A 163 2.20 2.51 9.27
N ASN A 164 2.87 3.30 8.43
CA ASN A 164 2.28 4.38 7.64
C ASN A 164 2.52 4.16 6.13
N SER A 165 2.93 2.96 5.75
CA SER A 165 3.17 2.56 4.37
C SER A 165 1.97 1.82 3.79
N PHE A 166 1.62 2.11 2.54
CA PHE A 166 0.61 1.33 1.82
C PHE A 166 0.97 -0.16 1.74
N HIS A 167 2.21 -0.49 1.35
CA HIS A 167 2.63 -1.90 1.28
C HIS A 167 2.71 -2.56 2.66
N GLY A 168 3.05 -1.78 3.72
CA GLY A 168 2.93 -2.28 5.08
C GLY A 168 1.50 -2.68 5.43
N THR A 169 0.52 -1.85 5.04
CA THR A 169 -0.91 -2.16 5.19
C THR A 169 -1.30 -3.39 4.36
N ALA A 170 -0.90 -3.44 3.08
CA ALA A 170 -1.24 -4.54 2.17
C ALA A 170 -0.71 -5.90 2.66
N PHE A 171 0.57 -5.99 3.02
CA PHE A 171 1.15 -7.24 3.54
C PHE A 171 0.58 -7.64 4.91
N SER A 172 0.17 -6.67 5.74
CA SER A 172 -0.56 -6.96 6.98
C SER A 172 -1.92 -7.61 6.71
N VAL A 173 -2.63 -7.13 5.70
CA VAL A 173 -3.90 -7.74 5.25
C VAL A 173 -3.67 -9.11 4.66
N ILE A 174 -2.70 -9.29 3.76
CA ILE A 174 -2.35 -10.58 3.14
C ILE A 174 -2.09 -11.66 4.19
N PHE A 175 -1.36 -11.33 5.26
CA PHE A 175 -1.00 -12.28 6.31
C PHE A 175 -1.92 -12.24 7.55
N ASN A 176 -3.07 -11.56 7.49
CA ASN A 176 -4.04 -11.45 8.57
C ASN A 176 -3.42 -10.99 9.90
N LYS A 177 -2.62 -9.92 9.85
CA LYS A 177 -1.89 -9.42 11.01
C LYS A 177 -2.69 -8.42 11.83
N ASN A 178 -2.45 -8.42 13.15
CA ASN A 178 -2.90 -7.32 14.00
C ASN A 178 -2.18 -6.04 13.57
N LEU A 179 -2.84 -5.21 12.76
CA LEU A 179 -2.22 -4.01 12.19
C LEU A 179 -2.75 -2.74 12.86
N PHE A 180 -1.88 -1.74 12.91
CA PHE A 180 -2.18 -0.37 13.30
C PHE A 180 -1.58 0.56 12.26
N VAL A 181 -2.38 1.49 11.72
CA VAL A 181 -1.97 2.31 10.59
C VAL A 181 -2.10 3.79 10.92
N GLU A 182 -1.03 4.54 10.71
CA GLU A 182 -1.07 5.99 10.74
C GLU A 182 -1.31 6.50 9.32
N PHE A 183 -2.44 7.18 9.08
CA PHE A 183 -2.75 7.74 7.77
C PHE A 183 -2.09 9.11 7.54
N LYS A 184 -1.84 9.88 8.60
CA LYS A 184 -1.14 11.15 8.50
C LYS A 184 0.37 10.93 8.50
N ASN A 185 1.06 11.53 7.51
CA ASN A 185 2.51 11.60 7.46
C ASN A 185 2.94 13.01 6.99
N LYS A 186 4.26 13.28 6.90
CA LYS A 186 4.79 14.58 6.49
C LYS A 186 4.34 15.05 5.10
N SER A 187 3.96 14.13 4.21
CA SER A 187 3.49 14.41 2.85
C SER A 187 1.97 14.53 2.73
N GLY A 188 1.21 14.30 3.81
CA GLY A 188 -0.24 14.34 3.87
C GLY A 188 -0.87 12.98 4.23
N ARG A 189 -2.18 12.85 4.04
CA ARG A 189 -2.91 11.63 4.40
C ARG A 189 -2.59 10.50 3.41
N ASN A 190 -2.36 9.29 3.91
CA ASN A 190 -2.15 8.10 3.08
C ASN A 190 -3.50 7.54 2.59
N ILE A 191 -4.07 8.20 1.59
CA ILE A 191 -5.39 7.86 1.02
C ILE A 191 -5.47 6.43 0.45
N ARG A 192 -4.34 5.84 0.08
CA ARG A 192 -4.29 4.46 -0.41
C ARG A 192 -4.55 3.45 0.69
N SER A 193 -3.84 3.56 1.82
CA SER A 193 -4.05 2.69 2.99
C SER A 193 -5.44 2.91 3.57
N GLU A 194 -5.88 4.17 3.68
CA GLU A 194 -7.22 4.51 4.14
C GLU A 194 -8.30 3.89 3.24
N GLY A 195 -8.18 4.05 1.92
CA GLY A 195 -9.11 3.48 0.95
C GLY A 195 -9.19 1.95 1.03
N LEU A 196 -8.03 1.27 1.11
CA LEU A 196 -7.97 -0.17 1.26
C LEU A 196 -8.64 -0.63 2.54
N LEU A 197 -8.28 -0.10 3.70
CA LEU A 197 -8.87 -0.52 4.98
C LEU A 197 -10.36 -0.23 5.06
N LYS A 198 -10.79 0.92 4.53
CA LYS A 198 -12.22 1.27 4.46
C LYS A 198 -13.00 0.29 3.58
N SER A 199 -12.47 -0.11 2.43
CA SER A 199 -13.14 -1.09 1.55
C SER A 199 -13.27 -2.47 2.20
N LEU A 200 -12.35 -2.81 3.10
CA LEU A 200 -12.35 -4.07 3.84
C LEU A 200 -13.15 -4.02 5.15
N GLY A 201 -13.54 -2.81 5.61
CA GLY A 201 -14.22 -2.62 6.89
C GLY A 201 -13.30 -2.71 8.10
N ILE A 202 -12.02 -2.39 7.93
CA ILE A 202 -11.02 -2.40 9.00
C ILE A 202 -10.83 -0.99 9.56
N ASP A 203 -11.08 -0.82 10.85
CA ASP A 203 -10.84 0.44 11.58
C ASP A 203 -9.66 0.28 12.53
N ARG A 204 -8.48 0.72 12.10
CA ARG A 204 -7.20 0.55 12.81
C ARG A 204 -6.29 1.77 12.63
N GLU A 205 -6.89 2.97 12.57
CA GLU A 205 -6.14 4.23 12.49
C GLU A 205 -5.50 4.60 13.84
N ILE A 206 -4.20 4.92 13.80
CA ILE A 206 -3.51 5.56 14.93
C ILE A 206 -3.79 7.07 14.85
N VAL A 207 -4.43 7.59 15.89
CA VAL A 207 -4.72 9.03 16.03
C VAL A 207 -4.10 9.51 17.34
N ASP A 208 -3.23 10.51 17.27
CA ASP A 208 -2.54 11.12 18.40
C ASP A 208 -1.85 10.08 19.34
N GLY A 209 -1.19 9.09 18.72
CA GLY A 209 -0.48 8.01 19.43
C GLY A 209 -1.38 6.99 20.13
N ASN A 210 -2.66 6.95 19.79
CA ASN A 210 -3.62 5.96 20.28
C ASN A 210 -4.35 5.29 19.11
N CYS A 211 -4.76 4.05 19.32
CA CYS A 211 -5.63 3.34 18.40
C CYS A 211 -6.67 2.54 19.18
N ARG A 212 -7.91 2.54 18.69
CA ARG A 212 -8.93 1.66 19.23
C ARG A 212 -8.69 0.25 18.70
N GLU A 213 -8.35 -0.67 19.60
CA GLU A 213 -8.17 -2.08 19.24
C GLU A 213 -9.54 -2.75 19.13
N THR A 214 -10.06 -2.87 17.89
CA THR A 214 -11.27 -3.62 17.56
C THR A 214 -10.89 -4.97 16.99
N GLU A 215 -11.68 -6.01 17.20
CA GLU A 215 -11.45 -7.30 16.57
C GLU A 215 -11.64 -7.18 15.04
N ILE A 216 -10.73 -7.78 14.27
CA ILE A 216 -10.83 -7.84 12.81
C ILE A 216 -11.42 -9.20 12.43
N ASN A 217 -12.57 -9.18 11.77
CA ASN A 217 -13.14 -10.39 11.20
C ASN A 217 -12.39 -10.77 9.91
N TRP A 218 -11.34 -11.55 10.05
CA TRP A 218 -10.49 -11.97 8.93
C TRP A 218 -11.22 -12.85 7.91
N TYR A 219 -12.30 -13.55 8.31
CA TYR A 219 -13.11 -14.28 7.36
C TYR A 219 -13.77 -13.34 6.34
N ASP A 220 -14.46 -12.31 6.81
CA ASP A 220 -15.11 -11.31 5.95
C ASP A 220 -14.09 -10.50 5.12
N VAL A 221 -12.93 -10.19 5.71
CA VAL A 221 -11.85 -9.49 5.01
C VAL A 221 -11.33 -10.32 3.86
N ASN A 222 -11.03 -11.61 4.09
CA ASN A 222 -10.50 -12.50 3.07
C ASN A 222 -11.53 -12.78 1.95
N GLU A 223 -12.82 -12.87 2.28
CA GLU A 223 -13.90 -12.97 1.29
C GLU A 223 -13.94 -11.73 0.38
N LYS A 224 -13.88 -10.54 0.96
CA LYS A 224 -13.82 -9.27 0.19
C LYS A 224 -12.59 -9.20 -0.71
N ILE A 225 -11.40 -9.58 -0.22
CA ILE A 225 -10.17 -9.63 -1.02
C ILE A 225 -10.33 -10.63 -2.17
N THR A 226 -10.88 -11.81 -1.92
CA THR A 226 -11.10 -12.82 -2.96
C THR A 226 -12.00 -12.28 -4.07
N ASN A 227 -13.14 -11.65 -3.71
CA ASN A 227 -14.06 -11.08 -4.67
C ASN A 227 -13.41 -9.95 -5.48
N GLN A 228 -12.68 -9.04 -4.84
CA GLN A 228 -11.96 -7.97 -5.52
C GLN A 228 -10.81 -8.50 -6.40
N THR A 229 -10.17 -9.61 -6.02
CA THR A 229 -9.14 -10.28 -6.82
C THR A 229 -9.73 -10.82 -8.12
N ILE A 230 -10.90 -11.46 -8.07
CA ILE A 230 -11.59 -11.96 -9.27
C ILE A 230 -11.87 -10.80 -10.24
N ILE A 231 -12.47 -9.71 -9.75
CA ILE A 231 -12.76 -8.51 -10.55
C ILE A 231 -11.48 -7.95 -11.19
N SER A 232 -10.40 -7.86 -10.40
CA SER A 232 -9.12 -7.32 -10.85
C SER A 232 -8.47 -8.21 -11.92
N LEU A 233 -8.54 -9.52 -11.76
CA LEU A 233 -8.01 -10.49 -12.75
C LEU A 233 -8.84 -10.48 -14.04
N ASP A 234 -10.15 -10.33 -13.96
CA ASP A 234 -11.01 -10.25 -15.15
C ASP A 234 -10.75 -8.96 -15.94
N TYR A 235 -10.47 -7.85 -15.25
CA TYR A 235 -10.00 -6.64 -15.91
C TYR A 235 -8.68 -6.89 -16.66
N LEU A 236 -7.69 -7.55 -16.04
CA LEU A 236 -6.42 -7.87 -16.69
C LEU A 236 -6.62 -8.80 -17.92
N LYS A 237 -7.45 -9.84 -17.81
CA LYS A 237 -7.78 -10.74 -18.92
C LYS A 237 -8.41 -10.00 -20.10
N SER A 238 -9.18 -8.94 -19.84
CA SER A 238 -9.84 -8.16 -20.89
C SER A 238 -8.86 -7.48 -21.87
N PHE A 239 -7.56 -7.39 -21.53
CA PHE A 239 -6.53 -6.86 -22.44
C PHE A 239 -6.00 -7.91 -23.39
N VAL A 240 -5.99 -9.17 -22.96
CA VAL A 240 -5.43 -10.29 -23.76
C VAL A 240 -6.47 -10.83 -24.75
N SER A 241 -7.77 -10.72 -24.40
CA SER A 241 -8.86 -11.26 -25.21
C SER A 241 -9.33 -10.34 -26.34
N GLY A 242 -8.77 -9.14 -26.47
CA GLY A 242 -9.15 -8.11 -27.46
C GLY A 242 -8.10 -7.86 -28.55
N GLY A 243 -7.15 -8.79 -28.74
CA GLY A 243 -6.15 -8.75 -29.81
C GLY A 243 -6.49 -9.68 -30.97
#